data_519c31d9bf0dd0e55509a1bda4dee3a4
#
_entry.id   519c31d9bf0dd0e55509a1bda4dee3a4
#
_cell.length_a   1.000
_cell.length_b   1.000
_cell.length_c   1.000
_cell.angle_alpha   90.00
_cell.angle_beta   90.00
_cell.angle_gamma   90.00
#
_symmetry.space_group_name_H-M   'P 1'
#
loop_
_entity.id
_entity.type
_entity.pdbx_description
1 polymer ?
#
loop_
_entity_poly.entity_id
_entity_poly.type
_entity_poly.pdbx_seq_one_letter_code
_entity_poly.pdbx_strand_id
1 'polypeptide(L)'
;MKQPSILLLMSLILFPFEVFGRQNDSIIGRPYKSFDTSAFCSYQTFHPSEYLTDNNWDILCAFVEPGRTHKLDSLGLPYNKSQLRLLEVGGLISSDNGVYSTKMPIFGRKETKTIRQQSKEFADSIFPIIESEIKQLITDFEKAGYAKQTYSLIFSYLLDTYIWDDEKLPSQDNCEDHGTWSGAYWAMYEPRSHVKIGTNGFGPVHQNWTNELGYWLKTSSLLAFAKEVNKTKGDAIENKELINAIDGWGLTDKNGNILIPIMHVGNNDNIDILCNSITKQLSEAVKSYCHTWSAEHNISSEKMGQIIFYHEVMWDLLDILESKGMITMPPILQGEEVGKEHFGDICFIVIQED
;
A
#
# COMPACT_ATOMS: atom_id res chain seq x y z
N MET A 1 21.67 42.99 47.31
CA MET A 1 21.93 41.80 46.46
C MET A 1 21.35 42.09 45.08
N LYS A 2 22.22 42.31 44.07
CA LYS A 2 21.83 42.64 42.69
C LYS A 2 21.80 41.33 41.88
N GLN A 3 20.68 41.00 41.27
CA GLN A 3 20.60 39.89 40.29
C GLN A 3 21.24 40.30 38.95
N PRO A 4 22.01 39.42 38.30
CA PRO A 4 22.52 39.70 36.98
C PRO A 4 21.47 39.32 35.90
N SER A 5 21.19 40.27 35.03
CA SER A 5 20.38 40.06 33.80
C SER A 5 21.19 39.25 32.80
N ILE A 6 20.66 38.09 32.39
CA ILE A 6 21.20 37.27 31.31
C ILE A 6 20.66 37.82 29.99
N LEU A 7 21.54 38.45 29.22
CA LEU A 7 21.29 38.85 27.84
C LEU A 7 21.34 37.62 26.94
N LEU A 8 20.21 37.20 26.39
CA LEU A 8 20.16 36.10 25.41
C LEU A 8 20.54 36.65 24.03
N LEU A 9 21.75 36.36 23.59
CA LEU A 9 22.26 36.69 22.26
C LEU A 9 21.63 35.70 21.26
N MET A 10 20.60 36.10 20.54
CA MET A 10 20.09 35.39 19.35
C MET A 10 21.10 35.57 18.21
N SER A 11 21.93 34.55 17.96
CA SER A 11 22.75 34.50 16.76
C SER A 11 21.85 34.12 15.59
N LEU A 12 21.53 35.09 14.71
CA LEU A 12 20.94 34.84 13.38
C LEU A 12 21.99 34.06 12.56
N ILE A 13 21.83 32.77 12.44
CA ILE A 13 22.57 31.98 11.45
C ILE A 13 21.91 32.26 10.09
N LEU A 14 22.51 33.15 9.33
CA LEU A 14 22.23 33.30 7.90
C LEU A 14 22.77 32.06 7.18
N PHE A 15 21.87 31.10 6.90
CA PHE A 15 22.20 30.03 5.96
C PHE A 15 22.41 30.64 4.57
N PRO A 16 23.54 30.35 3.91
CA PRO A 16 23.71 30.75 2.52
C PRO A 16 22.64 30.04 1.70
N PHE A 17 21.79 30.80 1.00
CA PHE A 17 20.96 30.27 -0.07
C PHE A 17 21.89 29.74 -1.16
N GLU A 18 22.23 28.46 -1.10
CA GLU A 18 22.80 27.77 -2.25
C GLU A 18 21.75 27.80 -3.36
N VAL A 19 22.07 28.53 -4.41
CA VAL A 19 21.36 28.47 -5.70
C VAL A 19 21.74 27.12 -6.31
N PHE A 20 21.15 26.04 -5.78
CA PHE A 20 21.11 24.76 -6.48
C PHE A 20 20.31 25.01 -7.77
N GLY A 21 20.93 24.71 -8.91
CA GLY A 21 20.30 24.79 -10.20
C GLY A 21 18.92 24.17 -10.11
N ARG A 22 17.87 24.90 -10.54
CA ARG A 22 16.49 24.41 -10.57
C ARG A 22 16.45 23.13 -11.41
N GLN A 23 16.66 21.97 -10.77
CA GLN A 23 16.19 20.71 -11.34
C GLN A 23 14.69 20.89 -11.50
N ASN A 24 14.25 20.86 -12.76
CA ASN A 24 12.86 21.08 -13.12
C ASN A 24 12.00 20.01 -12.43
N ASP A 25 11.30 20.37 -11.36
CA ASP A 25 10.43 19.48 -10.58
C ASP A 25 9.07 19.28 -11.26
N SER A 26 8.94 19.73 -12.51
CA SER A 26 7.73 19.59 -13.31
C SER A 26 7.44 18.11 -13.53
N ILE A 27 6.22 17.70 -13.15
CA ILE A 27 5.65 16.39 -13.45
C ILE A 27 5.09 16.33 -14.88
N ILE A 28 4.83 17.48 -15.51
CA ILE A 28 4.26 17.60 -16.86
C ILE A 28 5.24 17.04 -17.89
N GLY A 29 4.73 16.17 -18.77
CA GLY A 29 5.51 15.50 -19.80
C GLY A 29 6.34 14.30 -19.32
N ARG A 30 6.23 13.90 -18.05
CA ARG A 30 6.84 12.68 -17.54
C ARG A 30 5.90 11.50 -17.75
N PRO A 31 6.39 10.38 -18.34
CA PRO A 31 5.53 9.24 -18.62
C PRO A 31 5.05 8.58 -17.32
N TYR A 32 3.81 8.12 -17.32
CA TYR A 32 3.18 7.42 -16.18
C TYR A 32 4.07 6.34 -15.54
N LYS A 33 4.73 5.53 -16.36
CA LYS A 33 5.62 4.45 -15.90
C LYS A 33 6.87 4.91 -15.12
N SER A 34 7.17 6.21 -15.13
CA SER A 34 8.28 6.76 -14.33
C SER A 34 7.86 7.14 -12.91
N PHE A 35 6.60 6.90 -12.57
CA PHE A 35 6.07 7.10 -11.23
C PHE A 35 5.88 5.76 -10.52
N ASP A 36 6.04 5.79 -9.22
CA ASP A 36 5.56 4.75 -8.32
C ASP A 36 4.07 4.99 -8.10
N THR A 37 3.25 4.11 -8.68
CA THR A 37 1.80 4.22 -8.59
C THR A 37 1.25 3.18 -7.65
N SER A 38 0.37 3.58 -6.76
CA SER A 38 -0.26 2.71 -5.79
C SER A 38 -1.77 2.89 -5.81
N ALA A 39 -2.47 1.78 -5.65
CA ALA A 39 -3.92 1.72 -5.60
C ALA A 39 -4.34 0.95 -4.35
N PHE A 40 -5.09 1.61 -3.49
CA PHE A 40 -5.80 0.99 -2.39
C PHE A 40 -7.29 1.25 -2.63
N CYS A 41 -7.92 0.44 -3.47
CA CYS A 41 -9.26 0.72 -3.96
C CYS A 41 -10.12 -0.54 -4.15
N SER A 42 -11.42 -0.36 -3.92
CA SER A 42 -12.48 -1.28 -4.29
C SER A 42 -13.16 -0.78 -5.58
N TYR A 43 -13.46 -1.66 -6.52
CA TYR A 43 -14.11 -1.29 -7.79
C TYR A 43 -15.02 -2.42 -8.29
N GLN A 44 -16.15 -2.05 -8.89
CA GLN A 44 -17.09 -3.02 -9.44
C GLN A 44 -16.83 -3.35 -10.91
N THR A 45 -16.40 -2.36 -11.70
CA THR A 45 -16.30 -2.47 -13.16
C THR A 45 -14.91 -2.09 -13.67
N PHE A 46 -14.38 -0.95 -13.27
CA PHE A 46 -13.13 -0.41 -13.80
C PHE A 46 -12.19 -0.01 -12.68
N HIS A 47 -10.95 -0.50 -12.77
CA HIS A 47 -9.85 0.00 -11.93
C HIS A 47 -9.48 1.43 -12.36
N PRO A 48 -9.16 2.37 -11.45
CA PRO A 48 -8.86 3.76 -11.80
C PRO A 48 -7.76 3.92 -12.86
N SER A 49 -6.78 3.02 -12.93
CA SER A 49 -5.74 3.05 -13.96
C SER A 49 -6.26 2.83 -15.39
N GLU A 50 -7.44 2.23 -15.56
CA GLU A 50 -8.02 1.97 -16.88
C GLU A 50 -8.50 3.27 -17.57
N TYR A 51 -8.69 4.34 -16.80
CA TYR A 51 -8.99 5.68 -17.34
C TYR A 51 -7.74 6.41 -17.86
N LEU A 52 -6.53 5.88 -17.62
CA LEU A 52 -5.25 6.49 -18.01
C LEU A 52 -4.83 6.07 -19.44
N THR A 53 -5.78 6.11 -20.38
CA THR A 53 -5.54 5.83 -21.80
C THR A 53 -5.07 7.10 -22.52
N ASP A 54 -4.46 6.94 -23.68
CA ASP A 54 -3.97 8.02 -24.54
C ASP A 54 -3.08 9.00 -23.74
N ASN A 55 -3.39 10.30 -23.80
CA ASN A 55 -2.72 11.36 -23.06
C ASN A 55 -3.46 11.79 -21.77
N ASN A 56 -4.37 10.99 -21.25
CA ASN A 56 -5.12 11.32 -20.04
C ASN A 56 -4.21 11.54 -18.82
N TRP A 57 -3.08 10.82 -18.74
CA TRP A 57 -2.06 11.06 -17.74
C TRP A 57 -1.50 12.49 -17.77
N ASP A 58 -1.18 13.00 -18.97
CA ASP A 58 -0.66 14.36 -19.12
C ASP A 58 -1.70 15.42 -18.74
N ILE A 59 -2.98 15.15 -19.02
CA ILE A 59 -4.11 16.01 -18.60
C ILE A 59 -4.21 16.04 -17.07
N LEU A 60 -4.08 14.90 -16.39
CA LEU A 60 -4.06 14.83 -14.93
C LEU A 60 -2.89 15.64 -14.36
N CYS A 61 -1.68 15.41 -14.87
CA CYS A 61 -0.49 16.16 -14.46
C CYS A 61 -0.64 17.66 -14.65
N ALA A 62 -1.31 18.11 -15.74
CA ALA A 62 -1.58 19.51 -15.97
C ALA A 62 -2.53 20.12 -14.93
N PHE A 63 -3.46 19.34 -14.39
CA PHE A 63 -4.47 19.80 -13.43
C PHE A 63 -4.14 19.49 -11.95
N VAL A 64 -2.92 19.05 -11.64
CA VAL A 64 -2.42 19.03 -10.25
C VAL A 64 -2.51 20.42 -9.64
N GLU A 65 -2.13 21.44 -10.38
CA GLU A 65 -2.51 22.81 -10.07
C GLU A 65 -3.82 23.14 -10.80
N PRO A 66 -4.89 23.51 -10.10
CA PRO A 66 -6.20 23.80 -10.71
C PRO A 66 -6.12 24.80 -11.85
N GLY A 67 -6.90 24.59 -12.90
CA GLY A 67 -6.89 25.48 -14.06
C GLY A 67 -8.04 25.26 -15.03
N ARG A 68 -8.23 26.21 -15.97
CA ARG A 68 -9.19 26.07 -17.06
C ARG A 68 -8.53 25.34 -18.24
N THR A 69 -9.34 24.90 -19.21
CA THR A 69 -8.86 24.18 -20.40
C THR A 69 -7.80 24.92 -21.20
N HIS A 70 -7.78 26.28 -21.20
CA HIS A 70 -6.71 27.05 -21.86
C HIS A 70 -5.31 26.76 -21.29
N LYS A 71 -5.21 26.15 -20.08
CA LYS A 71 -3.95 25.64 -19.54
C LYS A 71 -3.42 24.49 -20.40
N LEU A 72 -4.29 23.58 -20.84
CA LEU A 72 -3.91 22.49 -21.75
C LEU A 72 -3.44 23.05 -23.11
N ASP A 73 -4.15 24.08 -23.65
CA ASP A 73 -3.77 24.75 -24.89
C ASP A 73 -2.37 25.38 -24.75
N SER A 74 -2.09 26.05 -23.63
CA SER A 74 -0.79 26.69 -23.37
C SER A 74 0.36 25.70 -23.20
N LEU A 75 0.06 24.47 -22.81
CA LEU A 75 1.02 23.37 -22.70
C LEU A 75 1.16 22.55 -23.99
N GLY A 76 0.36 22.87 -25.01
CA GLY A 76 0.33 22.10 -26.27
C GLY A 76 -0.24 20.68 -26.10
N LEU A 77 -1.03 20.44 -25.06
CA LEU A 77 -1.63 19.14 -24.78
C LEU A 77 -2.95 19.00 -25.54
N PRO A 78 -3.07 18.07 -26.50
CA PRO A 78 -4.34 17.83 -27.17
C PRO A 78 -5.36 17.26 -26.19
N TYR A 79 -6.59 17.71 -26.29
CA TYR A 79 -7.71 17.20 -25.49
C TYR A 79 -9.03 17.33 -26.23
N ASN A 80 -10.03 16.59 -25.77
CA ASN A 80 -11.41 16.77 -26.20
C ASN A 80 -12.38 16.67 -25.02
N LYS A 81 -13.61 17.12 -25.22
CA LYS A 81 -14.63 17.13 -24.16
C LYS A 81 -14.95 15.73 -23.61
N SER A 82 -14.88 14.70 -24.46
CA SER A 82 -15.15 13.32 -24.06
C SER A 82 -14.07 12.78 -23.13
N GLN A 83 -12.79 13.13 -23.36
CA GLN A 83 -11.69 12.76 -22.46
C GLN A 83 -11.86 13.42 -21.09
N LEU A 84 -12.15 14.73 -21.04
CA LEU A 84 -12.39 15.41 -19.76
C LEU A 84 -13.59 14.78 -19.04
N ARG A 85 -14.68 14.49 -19.77
CA ARG A 85 -15.84 13.83 -19.18
C ARG A 85 -15.53 12.42 -18.69
N LEU A 86 -14.72 11.65 -19.40
CA LEU A 86 -14.28 10.32 -19.00
C LEU A 86 -13.49 10.37 -17.68
N LEU A 87 -12.56 11.31 -17.56
CA LEU A 87 -11.78 11.53 -16.35
C LEU A 87 -12.64 11.99 -15.15
N GLU A 88 -13.67 12.83 -15.42
CA GLU A 88 -14.65 13.21 -14.39
C GLU A 88 -15.49 12.00 -13.90
N VAL A 89 -16.02 11.21 -14.83
CA VAL A 89 -16.80 9.99 -14.51
C VAL A 89 -15.93 8.95 -13.81
N GLY A 90 -14.67 8.86 -14.20
CA GLY A 90 -13.66 8.03 -13.55
C GLY A 90 -13.20 8.55 -12.18
N GLY A 91 -13.71 9.70 -11.72
CA GLY A 91 -13.34 10.28 -10.42
C GLY A 91 -11.89 10.75 -10.31
N LEU A 92 -11.17 10.91 -11.46
CA LEU A 92 -9.76 11.33 -11.47
C LEU A 92 -9.57 12.83 -11.57
N ILE A 93 -10.56 13.57 -12.09
CA ILE A 93 -10.64 15.03 -12.04
C ILE A 93 -11.99 15.47 -11.51
N SER A 94 -12.05 16.70 -11.02
CA SER A 94 -13.30 17.43 -10.76
C SER A 94 -13.30 18.74 -11.53
N SER A 95 -14.49 19.28 -11.81
CA SER A 95 -14.60 20.63 -12.34
C SER A 95 -15.59 21.45 -11.53
N ASP A 96 -15.21 22.68 -11.22
CA ASP A 96 -16.08 23.69 -10.63
C ASP A 96 -15.99 24.98 -11.46
N ASN A 97 -17.14 25.42 -11.98
CA ASN A 97 -17.23 26.63 -12.83
C ASN A 97 -16.22 26.66 -13.99
N GLY A 98 -15.88 25.48 -14.54
CA GLY A 98 -14.92 25.31 -15.65
C GLY A 98 -13.45 25.39 -15.21
N VAL A 99 -13.17 25.34 -13.92
CA VAL A 99 -11.84 25.13 -13.35
C VAL A 99 -11.72 23.66 -13.01
N TYR A 100 -10.76 22.98 -13.62
CA TYR A 100 -10.46 21.56 -13.42
C TYR A 100 -9.35 21.39 -12.37
N SER A 101 -9.46 20.35 -11.58
CA SER A 101 -8.41 19.89 -10.66
C SER A 101 -8.33 18.38 -10.66
N THR A 102 -7.13 17.82 -10.56
CA THR A 102 -6.98 16.37 -10.35
C THR A 102 -7.39 15.99 -8.94
N LYS A 103 -8.08 14.86 -8.82
CA LYS A 103 -8.43 14.22 -7.53
C LYS A 103 -7.42 13.15 -7.14
N MET A 104 -6.67 12.63 -8.10
CA MET A 104 -5.58 11.71 -7.87
C MET A 104 -4.36 12.48 -7.37
N PRO A 105 -3.85 12.25 -6.16
CA PRO A 105 -2.60 12.86 -5.70
C PRO A 105 -1.42 12.43 -6.59
N ILE A 106 -0.69 13.40 -7.14
CA ILE A 106 0.49 13.20 -7.99
C ILE A 106 1.62 14.04 -7.42
N PHE A 107 2.59 13.38 -6.80
CA PHE A 107 3.70 14.04 -6.12
C PHE A 107 4.93 14.11 -7.01
N GLY A 108 5.50 15.31 -7.13
CA GLY A 108 6.78 15.53 -7.80
C GLY A 108 7.97 15.03 -6.98
N ARG A 109 9.17 15.10 -7.55
CA ARG A 109 10.41 14.57 -6.93
C ARG A 109 10.66 15.13 -5.53
N LYS A 110 10.55 16.44 -5.39
CA LYS A 110 10.84 17.11 -4.11
C LYS A 110 9.86 16.64 -3.03
N GLU A 111 8.57 16.61 -3.37
CA GLU A 111 7.51 16.24 -2.45
C GLU A 111 7.60 14.76 -2.09
N THR A 112 7.76 13.87 -3.07
CA THR A 112 8.00 12.44 -2.84
C THR A 112 9.18 12.21 -1.89
N LYS A 113 10.30 12.93 -2.10
CA LYS A 113 11.46 12.84 -1.22
C LYS A 113 11.12 13.29 0.20
N THR A 114 10.34 14.36 0.36
CA THR A 114 9.91 14.86 1.66
C THR A 114 9.00 13.84 2.36
N ILE A 115 8.00 13.30 1.66
CA ILE A 115 7.07 12.29 2.20
C ILE A 115 7.84 11.05 2.66
N ARG A 116 8.76 10.53 1.83
CA ARG A 116 9.57 9.35 2.18
C ARG A 116 10.57 9.58 3.31
N GLN A 117 11.05 10.80 3.47
CA GLN A 117 11.85 11.15 4.64
C GLN A 117 10.98 11.18 5.90
N GLN A 118 9.80 11.79 5.84
CA GLN A 118 8.87 11.86 6.95
C GLN A 118 8.37 10.47 7.36
N SER A 119 8.05 9.59 6.41
CA SER A 119 7.62 8.21 6.70
C SER A 119 8.73 7.40 7.36
N LYS A 120 9.98 7.55 6.89
CA LYS A 120 11.13 6.91 7.50
C LYS A 120 11.37 7.39 8.94
N GLU A 121 11.36 8.69 9.18
CA GLU A 121 11.51 9.26 10.53
C GLU A 121 10.39 8.78 11.46
N PHE A 122 9.17 8.68 10.94
CA PHE A 122 8.04 8.14 11.68
C PHE A 122 8.23 6.64 11.99
N ALA A 123 8.61 5.82 10.99
CA ALA A 123 8.87 4.39 11.18
C ALA A 123 9.99 4.15 12.20
N ASP A 124 11.09 4.90 12.13
CA ASP A 124 12.20 4.85 13.10
C ASP A 124 11.73 5.22 14.52
N SER A 125 10.73 6.08 14.67
CA SER A 125 10.18 6.50 15.97
C SER A 125 9.19 5.50 16.56
N ILE A 126 8.35 4.87 15.74
CA ILE A 126 7.30 3.94 16.20
C ILE A 126 7.83 2.52 16.40
N PHE A 127 8.82 2.10 15.60
CA PHE A 127 9.35 0.74 15.63
C PHE A 127 9.79 0.28 17.03
N PRO A 128 10.55 1.06 17.83
CA PRO A 128 10.94 0.65 19.18
C PRO A 128 9.76 0.36 20.12
N ILE A 129 8.59 0.94 19.85
CA ILE A 129 7.38 0.77 20.66
C ILE A 129 6.77 -0.61 20.41
N ILE A 130 6.77 -1.06 19.15
CA ILE A 130 6.14 -2.33 18.71
C ILE A 130 7.14 -3.48 18.57
N GLU A 131 8.45 -3.23 18.66
CA GLU A 131 9.50 -4.23 18.35
C GLU A 131 9.37 -5.52 19.17
N SER A 132 9.05 -5.41 20.46
CA SER A 132 8.93 -6.59 21.33
C SER A 132 7.73 -7.46 20.97
N GLU A 133 6.61 -6.83 20.60
CA GLU A 133 5.40 -7.55 20.20
C GLU A 133 5.58 -8.20 18.82
N ILE A 134 6.24 -7.53 17.87
CA ILE A 134 6.59 -8.12 16.57
C ILE A 134 7.52 -9.34 16.75
N LYS A 135 8.53 -9.27 17.62
CA LYS A 135 9.41 -10.42 17.92
C LYS A 135 8.62 -11.61 18.48
N GLN A 136 7.69 -11.33 19.38
CA GLN A 136 6.83 -12.36 19.95
C GLN A 136 5.92 -12.97 18.88
N LEU A 137 5.32 -12.14 18.03
CA LEU A 137 4.47 -12.58 16.92
C LEU A 137 5.22 -13.49 15.94
N ILE A 138 6.44 -13.11 15.54
CA ILE A 138 7.31 -13.96 14.69
C ILE A 138 7.58 -15.30 15.36
N THR A 139 7.92 -15.29 16.66
CA THR A 139 8.12 -16.53 17.43
C THR A 139 6.88 -17.40 17.45
N ASP A 140 5.70 -16.82 17.54
CA ASP A 140 4.45 -17.57 17.57
C ASP A 140 4.07 -18.11 16.18
N PHE A 141 4.37 -17.38 15.08
CA PHE A 141 4.29 -17.93 13.74
C PHE A 141 5.22 -19.13 13.53
N GLU A 142 6.47 -19.05 14.01
CA GLU A 142 7.40 -20.17 13.94
C GLU A 142 6.92 -21.41 14.72
N LYS A 143 6.39 -21.21 15.93
CA LYS A 143 5.80 -22.30 16.75
C LYS A 143 4.57 -22.93 16.08
N ALA A 144 3.79 -22.13 15.36
CA ALA A 144 2.66 -22.61 14.58
C ALA A 144 3.07 -23.35 13.29
N GLY A 145 4.37 -23.40 12.96
CA GLY A 145 4.89 -24.06 11.76
C GLY A 145 4.94 -23.16 10.53
N TYR A 146 4.77 -21.85 10.66
CA TYR A 146 4.67 -20.87 9.58
C TYR A 146 5.98 -20.12 9.28
N ALA A 147 7.11 -20.70 9.70
CA ALA A 147 8.43 -20.06 9.53
C ALA A 147 8.73 -19.61 8.08
N LYS A 148 8.29 -20.38 7.07
CA LYS A 148 8.49 -20.04 5.65
C LYS A 148 7.63 -18.87 5.18
N GLN A 149 6.48 -18.67 5.80
CA GLN A 149 5.51 -17.63 5.46
C GLN A 149 5.67 -16.38 6.33
N THR A 150 6.63 -16.33 7.26
CA THR A 150 6.77 -15.21 8.22
C THR A 150 6.82 -13.87 7.53
N TYR A 151 7.57 -13.73 6.41
CA TYR A 151 7.59 -12.48 5.63
C TYR A 151 6.19 -12.07 5.15
N SER A 152 5.47 -13.01 4.54
CA SER A 152 4.12 -12.77 4.01
C SER A 152 3.10 -12.47 5.12
N LEU A 153 3.24 -13.13 6.27
CA LEU A 153 2.38 -12.88 7.43
C LEU A 153 2.65 -11.50 8.06
N ILE A 154 3.92 -11.09 8.18
CA ILE A 154 4.23 -9.74 8.67
C ILE A 154 3.81 -8.69 7.65
N PHE A 155 4.22 -8.82 6.39
CA PHE A 155 3.88 -7.84 5.37
C PHE A 155 2.38 -7.80 5.10
N SER A 156 1.83 -8.91 4.57
CA SER A 156 0.47 -8.88 4.03
C SER A 156 -0.61 -9.09 5.07
N TYR A 157 -0.41 -9.99 6.04
CA TYR A 157 -1.45 -10.21 7.04
C TYR A 157 -1.47 -9.09 8.07
N LEU A 158 -0.35 -8.81 8.74
CA LEU A 158 -0.29 -7.80 9.80
C LEU A 158 -0.40 -6.37 9.25
N LEU A 159 0.52 -6.01 8.32
CA LEU A 159 0.69 -4.60 7.90
C LEU A 159 -0.20 -4.19 6.71
N ASP A 160 -0.68 -5.14 5.88
CA ASP A 160 -1.44 -4.81 4.65
C ASP A 160 -2.86 -5.42 4.61
N THR A 161 -3.29 -6.13 5.66
CA THR A 161 -4.66 -6.65 5.77
C THR A 161 -5.29 -6.29 7.11
N TYR A 162 -4.69 -6.72 8.23
CA TYR A 162 -5.27 -6.61 9.56
C TYR A 162 -5.44 -5.16 10.05
N ILE A 163 -4.66 -4.23 9.52
CA ILE A 163 -4.70 -2.81 9.90
C ILE A 163 -5.85 -2.04 9.24
N TRP A 164 -6.36 -2.53 8.09
CA TRP A 164 -7.43 -1.88 7.34
C TRP A 164 -8.80 -2.27 7.90
N ASP A 165 -9.13 -1.61 9.00
CA ASP A 165 -10.35 -1.76 9.76
C ASP A 165 -10.77 -0.34 10.17
N ASP A 166 -12.04 0.00 10.02
CA ASP A 166 -12.55 1.36 10.25
C ASP A 166 -12.28 1.90 11.66
N GLU A 167 -12.11 1.02 12.63
CA GLU A 167 -11.67 1.40 13.97
C GLU A 167 -10.17 1.78 14.01
N LYS A 168 -9.37 1.23 13.07
CA LYS A 168 -7.92 1.44 12.94
C LYS A 168 -7.62 2.44 11.82
N LEU A 169 -7.38 2.00 10.60
CA LEU A 169 -7.22 2.84 9.42
C LEU A 169 -8.37 2.63 8.44
N PRO A 170 -8.72 3.64 7.63
CA PRO A 170 -9.89 3.57 6.76
C PRO A 170 -9.79 2.40 5.78
N SER A 171 -10.86 1.61 5.65
CA SER A 171 -11.00 0.61 4.60
C SER A 171 -11.16 1.28 3.23
N GLN A 172 -11.02 0.48 2.16
CA GLN A 172 -11.21 0.96 0.79
C GLN A 172 -12.60 1.56 0.59
N ASP A 173 -13.63 0.95 1.17
CA ASP A 173 -15.02 1.37 1.02
C ASP A 173 -15.36 2.63 1.84
N ASN A 174 -14.62 2.88 2.91
CA ASN A 174 -14.82 4.02 3.81
C ASN A 174 -13.84 5.18 3.61
N CYS A 175 -13.01 5.14 2.57
CA CYS A 175 -12.10 6.24 2.24
C CYS A 175 -12.82 7.36 1.48
N GLU A 176 -12.84 7.30 0.16
CA GLU A 176 -13.46 8.29 -0.71
C GLU A 176 -14.23 7.56 -1.84
N ASP A 177 -15.49 7.95 -2.05
CA ASP A 177 -16.31 7.42 -3.14
C ASP A 177 -16.10 8.28 -4.39
N HIS A 178 -15.65 7.64 -5.47
CA HIS A 178 -15.43 8.24 -6.79
C HIS A 178 -16.51 7.84 -7.80
N GLY A 179 -17.55 7.16 -7.36
CA GLY A 179 -18.70 6.72 -8.16
C GLY A 179 -18.50 5.38 -8.87
N THR A 180 -17.37 5.14 -9.52
CA THR A 180 -17.06 3.86 -10.19
C THR A 180 -16.08 2.99 -9.40
N TRP A 181 -15.45 3.57 -8.41
CA TRP A 181 -14.54 2.93 -7.46
C TRP A 181 -14.51 3.75 -6.16
N SER A 182 -14.02 3.16 -5.08
CA SER A 182 -13.77 3.83 -3.80
C SER A 182 -12.35 3.56 -3.31
N GLY A 183 -11.81 4.44 -2.46
CA GLY A 183 -10.47 4.28 -1.92
C GLY A 183 -9.50 5.40 -2.29
N ALA A 184 -8.23 5.07 -2.41
CA ALA A 184 -7.16 5.98 -2.79
C ALA A 184 -6.35 5.44 -3.98
N TYR A 185 -6.00 6.34 -4.91
CA TYR A 185 -5.13 6.07 -6.04
C TYR A 185 -4.18 7.25 -6.21
N TRP A 186 -2.85 7.00 -6.17
CA TRP A 186 -1.85 8.07 -6.17
C TRP A 186 -0.58 7.70 -6.93
N ALA A 187 0.25 8.69 -7.21
CA ALA A 187 1.52 8.51 -7.89
C ALA A 187 2.62 9.35 -7.25
N MET A 188 3.80 8.76 -7.07
CA MET A 188 5.00 9.40 -6.53
C MET A 188 6.17 9.32 -7.52
N TYR A 189 6.81 10.43 -7.81
CA TYR A 189 7.99 10.47 -8.66
C TYR A 189 9.25 10.57 -7.79
N GLU A 190 10.18 9.66 -7.85
CA GLU A 190 10.46 8.47 -8.65
C GLU A 190 9.99 7.19 -7.93
N PRO A 191 9.95 6.03 -8.62
CA PRO A 191 9.74 4.75 -7.96
C PRO A 191 10.77 4.48 -6.86
N ARG A 192 10.39 3.71 -5.83
CA ARG A 192 11.36 3.16 -4.88
C ARG A 192 12.33 2.22 -5.62
N SER A 193 13.57 2.12 -5.12
CA SER A 193 14.64 1.36 -5.78
C SER A 193 14.54 -0.16 -5.60
N HIS A 194 13.66 -0.63 -4.71
CA HIS A 194 13.49 -2.06 -4.43
C HIS A 194 12.24 -2.62 -5.14
N VAL A 195 12.15 -3.94 -5.14
CA VAL A 195 11.04 -4.66 -5.79
C VAL A 195 9.70 -4.20 -5.21
N LYS A 196 8.78 -3.85 -6.10
CA LYS A 196 7.41 -3.50 -5.70
C LYS A 196 6.63 -4.78 -5.40
N ILE A 197 6.15 -4.92 -4.20
CA ILE A 197 5.31 -6.03 -3.75
C ILE A 197 3.92 -5.53 -3.36
N GLY A 198 2.96 -6.43 -3.33
CA GLY A 198 1.60 -6.14 -2.90
C GLY A 198 0.86 -7.41 -2.50
N THR A 199 -0.39 -7.25 -2.10
CA THR A 199 -1.28 -8.33 -1.67
C THR A 199 -2.48 -8.41 -2.60
N ASN A 200 -2.84 -9.63 -3.03
CA ASN A 200 -4.11 -9.91 -3.69
C ASN A 200 -4.98 -10.79 -2.80
N GLY A 201 -6.25 -10.41 -2.62
CA GLY A 201 -7.26 -11.22 -1.96
C GLY A 201 -8.14 -11.96 -2.95
N PHE A 202 -8.35 -13.26 -2.71
CA PHE A 202 -9.26 -14.13 -3.44
C PHE A 202 -10.27 -14.73 -2.45
N GLY A 203 -11.19 -13.89 -1.92
CA GLY A 203 -11.98 -14.27 -0.75
C GLY A 203 -11.07 -14.48 0.48
N PRO A 204 -11.14 -15.65 1.15
CA PRO A 204 -10.29 -15.90 2.32
C PRO A 204 -8.81 -16.15 2.00
N VAL A 205 -8.44 -16.41 0.75
CA VAL A 205 -7.07 -16.71 0.35
C VAL A 205 -6.37 -15.43 -0.08
N HIS A 206 -5.23 -15.15 0.54
CA HIS A 206 -4.37 -14.02 0.22
C HIS A 206 -3.04 -14.50 -0.38
N GLN A 207 -2.48 -13.71 -1.28
CA GLN A 207 -1.25 -14.03 -1.99
C GLN A 207 -0.44 -12.77 -2.23
N ASN A 208 0.85 -12.83 -1.92
CA ASN A 208 1.79 -11.78 -2.31
C ASN A 208 2.11 -11.83 -3.81
N TRP A 209 2.35 -10.68 -4.38
CA TRP A 209 2.82 -10.55 -5.75
C TRP A 209 3.95 -9.52 -5.84
N THR A 210 4.75 -9.63 -6.89
CA THR A 210 5.75 -8.64 -7.26
C THR A 210 5.73 -8.42 -8.77
N ASN A 211 6.39 -7.35 -9.23
CA ASN A 211 6.60 -7.13 -10.67
C ASN A 211 7.46 -8.23 -11.31
N GLU A 212 8.30 -8.89 -10.49
CA GLU A 212 9.22 -9.95 -10.92
C GLU A 212 8.54 -11.32 -10.94
N LEU A 213 7.54 -11.51 -10.09
CA LEU A 213 6.74 -12.73 -10.06
C LEU A 213 5.86 -12.79 -11.31
N GLY A 214 6.29 -13.53 -12.34
CA GLY A 214 5.53 -13.70 -13.57
C GLY A 214 4.13 -14.25 -13.30
N TYR A 215 3.15 -13.82 -14.10
CA TYR A 215 1.74 -14.25 -14.02
C TYR A 215 1.53 -15.72 -14.48
N TRP A 216 2.42 -16.63 -14.09
CA TRP A 216 2.25 -18.05 -14.38
C TRP A 216 1.14 -18.73 -13.57
N LEU A 217 0.60 -17.98 -12.57
CA LEU A 217 -0.48 -18.44 -11.72
C LEU A 217 -1.82 -18.36 -12.45
N LYS A 218 -2.47 -19.50 -12.54
CA LYS A 218 -3.83 -19.56 -13.03
C LYS A 218 -4.77 -18.98 -11.95
N THR A 219 -5.09 -17.70 -12.06
CA THR A 219 -6.06 -17.02 -11.19
C THR A 219 -7.35 -17.83 -10.99
N SER A 220 -7.80 -18.57 -12.03
CA SER A 220 -8.94 -19.46 -11.93
C SER A 220 -8.77 -20.60 -10.91
N SER A 221 -7.56 -21.14 -10.76
CA SER A 221 -7.30 -22.21 -9.79
C SER A 221 -7.26 -21.65 -8.36
N LEU A 222 -6.72 -20.44 -8.16
CA LEU A 222 -6.77 -19.76 -6.86
C LEU A 222 -8.20 -19.38 -6.47
N LEU A 223 -9.00 -18.89 -7.40
CA LEU A 223 -10.42 -18.60 -7.15
C LEU A 223 -11.20 -19.88 -6.81
N ALA A 224 -10.91 -21.01 -7.47
CA ALA A 224 -11.52 -22.29 -7.14
C ALA A 224 -11.07 -22.78 -5.75
N PHE A 225 -9.77 -22.65 -5.42
CA PHE A 225 -9.23 -22.96 -4.12
C PHE A 225 -9.88 -22.11 -3.03
N ALA A 226 -9.97 -20.81 -3.21
CA ALA A 226 -10.60 -19.89 -2.28
C ALA A 226 -12.09 -20.21 -2.02
N LYS A 227 -12.83 -20.65 -3.04
CA LYS A 227 -14.24 -21.11 -2.87
C LYS A 227 -14.33 -22.35 -1.99
N GLU A 228 -13.44 -23.33 -2.19
CA GLU A 228 -13.43 -24.53 -1.35
C GLU A 228 -12.99 -24.20 0.10
N VAL A 229 -11.96 -23.40 0.27
CA VAL A 229 -11.54 -22.92 1.60
C VAL A 229 -12.68 -22.20 2.34
N ASN A 230 -13.41 -21.32 1.64
CA ASN A 230 -14.57 -20.65 2.25
C ASN A 230 -15.69 -21.62 2.64
N LYS A 231 -15.90 -22.66 1.84
CA LYS A 231 -16.89 -23.72 2.11
C LYS A 231 -16.49 -24.60 3.29
N THR A 232 -15.21 -24.98 3.39
CA THR A 232 -14.69 -25.86 4.43
C THR A 232 -14.26 -25.12 5.70
N LYS A 233 -14.30 -23.77 5.69
CA LYS A 233 -13.80 -22.93 6.80
C LYS A 233 -12.35 -23.25 7.18
N GLY A 234 -11.53 -23.60 6.19
CA GLY A 234 -10.12 -23.96 6.42
C GLY A 234 -9.86 -25.44 6.71
N ASP A 235 -10.89 -26.27 6.78
CA ASP A 235 -10.71 -27.73 6.85
C ASP A 235 -10.19 -28.29 5.51
N ALA A 236 -9.84 -29.58 5.51
CA ALA A 236 -9.32 -30.27 4.34
C ALA A 236 -10.26 -30.16 3.12
N ILE A 237 -9.68 -29.99 1.93
CA ILE A 237 -10.40 -29.88 0.66
C ILE A 237 -10.67 -31.29 0.13
N GLU A 238 -11.92 -31.57 -0.23
CA GLU A 238 -12.34 -32.88 -0.77
C GLU A 238 -12.34 -32.94 -2.30
N ASN A 239 -12.27 -31.78 -2.98
CA ASN A 239 -12.32 -31.67 -4.45
C ASN A 239 -11.02 -32.19 -5.09
N LYS A 240 -11.03 -33.48 -5.51
CA LYS A 240 -9.86 -34.14 -6.10
C LYS A 240 -9.36 -33.51 -7.40
N GLU A 241 -10.26 -32.94 -8.22
CA GLU A 241 -9.87 -32.28 -9.47
C GLU A 241 -9.09 -31.00 -9.16
N LEU A 242 -9.53 -30.25 -8.17
CA LEU A 242 -8.83 -29.04 -7.73
C LEU A 242 -7.49 -29.39 -7.09
N ILE A 243 -7.44 -30.40 -6.18
CA ILE A 243 -6.18 -30.86 -5.55
C ILE A 243 -5.16 -31.22 -6.63
N ASN A 244 -5.58 -31.96 -7.67
CA ASN A 244 -4.70 -32.29 -8.80
C ASN A 244 -4.28 -31.06 -9.62
N ALA A 245 -5.16 -30.07 -9.76
CA ALA A 245 -4.87 -28.85 -10.52
C ALA A 245 -3.83 -27.93 -9.85
N ILE A 246 -3.75 -27.98 -8.51
CA ILE A 246 -2.82 -27.19 -7.69
C ILE A 246 -1.70 -28.06 -7.10
N ASP A 247 -1.58 -29.31 -7.53
CA ASP A 247 -0.53 -30.22 -7.05
C ASP A 247 0.87 -29.61 -7.29
N GLY A 248 1.71 -29.71 -6.28
CA GLY A 248 3.05 -29.12 -6.27
C GLY A 248 3.12 -27.60 -6.04
N TRP A 249 2.01 -26.92 -5.72
CA TRP A 249 2.03 -25.46 -5.43
C TRP A 249 2.29 -25.14 -3.95
N GLY A 250 2.44 -26.15 -3.10
CA GLY A 250 2.60 -25.96 -1.65
C GLY A 250 1.35 -25.43 -0.93
N LEU A 251 0.17 -25.47 -1.56
CA LEU A 251 -1.09 -25.01 -0.97
C LEU A 251 -1.80 -26.14 -0.19
N THR A 252 -1.75 -27.38 -0.72
CA THR A 252 -2.33 -28.58 -0.10
C THR A 252 -1.40 -29.78 -0.27
N ASP A 253 -1.59 -30.78 0.60
CA ASP A 253 -1.07 -32.12 0.35
C ASP A 253 -2.01 -32.92 -0.59
N LYS A 254 -1.62 -34.15 -0.92
CA LYS A 254 -2.39 -35.07 -1.79
C LYS A 254 -3.73 -35.53 -1.17
N ASN A 255 -3.90 -35.36 0.13
CA ASN A 255 -5.14 -35.69 0.84
C ASN A 255 -6.07 -34.48 0.94
N GLY A 256 -5.63 -33.30 0.47
CA GLY A 256 -6.38 -32.06 0.55
C GLY A 256 -6.16 -31.26 1.85
N ASN A 257 -5.26 -31.73 2.74
CA ASN A 257 -4.92 -30.96 3.93
C ASN A 257 -4.22 -29.65 3.50
N ILE A 258 -4.63 -28.53 4.08
CA ILE A 258 -4.07 -27.21 3.79
C ILE A 258 -2.69 -27.10 4.42
N LEU A 259 -1.69 -26.63 3.63
CA LEU A 259 -0.29 -26.52 4.05
C LEU A 259 0.14 -25.06 4.33
N ILE A 260 -0.68 -24.09 3.94
CA ILE A 260 -0.42 -22.66 4.17
C ILE A 260 -1.07 -22.20 5.48
N PRO A 261 -0.60 -21.08 6.08
CA PRO A 261 -1.16 -20.54 7.31
C PRO A 261 -2.66 -20.26 7.22
N ILE A 262 -3.38 -20.59 8.27
CA ILE A 262 -4.78 -20.21 8.48
C ILE A 262 -4.83 -19.26 9.67
N MET A 263 -5.16 -18.00 9.40
CA MET A 263 -5.22 -16.93 10.38
C MET A 263 -6.68 -16.69 10.76
N HIS A 264 -6.97 -16.74 12.06
CA HIS A 264 -8.30 -16.54 12.60
C HIS A 264 -8.39 -15.14 13.23
N VAL A 265 -9.20 -14.26 12.66
CA VAL A 265 -9.41 -12.90 13.16
C VAL A 265 -10.61 -12.89 14.09
N GLY A 266 -10.45 -12.34 15.28
CA GLY A 266 -11.50 -12.26 16.31
C GLY A 266 -11.59 -13.49 17.23
N ASN A 267 -10.74 -14.50 17.06
CA ASN A 267 -10.73 -15.68 17.94
C ASN A 267 -10.05 -15.43 19.30
N ASN A 268 -9.40 -14.27 19.47
CA ASN A 268 -8.69 -13.88 20.69
C ASN A 268 -7.55 -14.83 21.10
N ASP A 269 -6.95 -15.55 20.16
CA ASP A 269 -5.71 -16.26 20.44
C ASP A 269 -4.52 -15.29 20.58
N ASN A 270 -3.34 -15.80 20.91
CA ASN A 270 -2.18 -14.96 21.15
C ASN A 270 -1.72 -14.19 19.89
N ILE A 271 -1.88 -14.78 18.71
CA ILE A 271 -1.55 -14.16 17.43
C ILE A 271 -2.51 -12.99 17.16
N ASP A 272 -3.81 -13.23 17.30
CA ASP A 272 -4.85 -12.23 17.09
C ASP A 272 -4.69 -11.05 18.08
N ILE A 273 -4.45 -11.33 19.36
CA ILE A 273 -4.20 -10.33 20.40
C ILE A 273 -2.97 -9.46 20.04
N LEU A 274 -1.86 -10.07 19.63
CA LEU A 274 -0.65 -9.33 19.24
C LEU A 274 -0.88 -8.50 17.98
N CYS A 275 -1.51 -9.07 16.95
CA CYS A 275 -1.86 -8.33 15.72
C CYS A 275 -2.73 -7.12 16.04
N ASN A 276 -3.74 -7.28 16.89
CA ASN A 276 -4.60 -6.18 17.31
C ASN A 276 -3.84 -5.10 18.09
N SER A 277 -2.98 -5.49 19.03
CA SER A 277 -2.16 -4.55 19.80
C SER A 277 -1.23 -3.73 18.91
N ILE A 278 -0.46 -4.40 18.04
CA ILE A 278 0.49 -3.75 17.13
C ILE A 278 -0.23 -2.79 16.18
N THR A 279 -1.29 -3.26 15.51
CA THR A 279 -2.01 -2.44 14.53
C THR A 279 -2.78 -1.28 15.15
N LYS A 280 -3.26 -1.43 16.38
CA LYS A 280 -3.87 -0.33 17.14
C LYS A 280 -2.84 0.76 17.44
N GLN A 281 -1.66 0.41 17.96
CA GLN A 281 -0.60 1.38 18.24
C GLN A 281 -0.17 2.11 16.96
N LEU A 282 0.02 1.38 15.86
CA LEU A 282 0.37 1.96 14.55
C LEU A 282 -0.72 2.91 14.05
N SER A 283 -1.97 2.48 14.07
CA SER A 283 -3.08 3.29 13.53
C SER A 283 -3.33 4.56 14.34
N GLU A 284 -3.26 4.49 15.67
CA GLU A 284 -3.39 5.67 16.54
C GLU A 284 -2.28 6.70 16.27
N ALA A 285 -1.03 6.22 16.11
CA ALA A 285 0.09 7.08 15.79
C ALA A 285 -0.04 7.71 14.39
N VAL A 286 -0.44 6.93 13.37
CA VAL A 286 -0.67 7.41 11.99
C VAL A 286 -1.81 8.44 11.96
N LYS A 287 -2.94 8.17 12.61
CA LYS A 287 -4.06 9.12 12.71
C LYS A 287 -3.61 10.45 13.32
N SER A 288 -2.88 10.37 14.44
CA SER A 288 -2.36 11.58 15.10
C SER A 288 -1.41 12.37 14.20
N TYR A 289 -0.51 11.70 13.49
CA TYR A 289 0.43 12.34 12.57
C TYR A 289 -0.27 12.96 11.35
N CYS A 290 -1.21 12.26 10.76
CA CYS A 290 -1.90 12.68 9.54
C CYS A 290 -2.92 13.80 9.75
N HIS A 291 -3.26 14.16 10.98
CA HIS A 291 -4.22 15.21 11.27
C HIS A 291 -3.90 16.57 10.60
N THR A 292 -2.62 16.95 10.52
CA THR A 292 -2.17 18.14 9.79
C THR A 292 -1.47 17.81 8.48
N TRP A 293 -0.82 16.65 8.41
CA TRP A 293 0.00 16.22 7.30
C TRP A 293 -0.75 16.20 5.95
N SER A 294 -2.00 15.75 5.95
CA SER A 294 -2.83 15.71 4.73
C SER A 294 -3.01 17.09 4.10
N ALA A 295 -3.28 18.11 4.93
CA ALA A 295 -3.42 19.48 4.48
C ALA A 295 -2.09 20.10 4.01
N GLU A 296 -0.99 19.77 4.68
CA GLU A 296 0.36 20.22 4.30
C GLU A 296 0.78 19.71 2.92
N HIS A 297 0.29 18.53 2.52
CA HIS A 297 0.55 17.89 1.22
C HIS A 297 -0.59 18.05 0.21
N ASN A 298 -1.55 18.94 0.46
CA ASN A 298 -2.69 19.21 -0.43
C ASN A 298 -3.52 17.98 -0.78
N ILE A 299 -3.64 17.00 0.14
CA ILE A 299 -4.46 15.83 -0.03
C ILE A 299 -5.91 16.15 0.35
N SER A 300 -6.87 15.73 -0.47
CA SER A 300 -8.27 16.11 -0.39
C SER A 300 -8.96 15.73 0.92
N SER A 301 -8.52 14.65 1.57
CA SER A 301 -9.10 14.20 2.83
C SER A 301 -8.04 13.61 3.77
N GLU A 302 -8.31 13.69 5.08
CA GLU A 302 -7.46 13.09 6.10
C GLU A 302 -7.38 11.56 5.96
N LYS A 303 -8.49 10.91 5.61
CA LYS A 303 -8.54 9.46 5.37
C LYS A 303 -7.61 9.04 4.22
N MET A 304 -7.66 9.76 3.10
CA MET A 304 -6.74 9.53 1.98
C MET A 304 -5.29 9.75 2.39
N GLY A 305 -5.01 10.79 3.18
CA GLY A 305 -3.69 11.06 3.72
C GLY A 305 -3.18 9.94 4.61
N GLN A 306 -4.03 9.40 5.49
CA GLN A 306 -3.69 8.24 6.33
C GLN A 306 -3.32 7.02 5.49
N ILE A 307 -4.07 6.73 4.42
CA ILE A 307 -3.77 5.62 3.51
C ILE A 307 -2.42 5.84 2.82
N ILE A 308 -2.21 6.99 2.20
CA ILE A 308 -0.98 7.29 1.44
C ILE A 308 0.24 7.26 2.35
N PHE A 309 0.17 7.94 3.49
CA PHE A 309 1.28 8.01 4.43
C PHE A 309 1.60 6.65 5.04
N TYR A 310 0.58 5.89 5.45
CA TYR A 310 0.79 4.56 6.03
C TYR A 310 1.43 3.59 5.02
N HIS A 311 1.07 3.63 3.75
CA HIS A 311 1.74 2.79 2.76
C HIS A 311 3.25 3.09 2.65
N GLU A 312 3.65 4.35 2.77
CA GLU A 312 5.08 4.67 2.83
C GLU A 312 5.73 4.20 4.14
N VAL A 313 5.05 4.36 5.29
CA VAL A 313 5.50 3.86 6.60
C VAL A 313 5.63 2.33 6.60
N MET A 314 4.70 1.62 5.98
CA MET A 314 4.73 0.16 5.85
C MET A 314 6.02 -0.32 5.17
N TRP A 315 6.42 0.31 4.08
CA TRP A 315 7.68 0.00 3.39
C TRP A 315 8.90 0.26 4.28
N ASP A 316 8.92 1.39 4.99
CA ASP A 316 10.03 1.74 5.87
C ASP A 316 10.11 0.79 7.10
N LEU A 317 8.96 0.31 7.62
CA LEU A 317 8.93 -0.73 8.65
C LEU A 317 9.47 -2.07 8.14
N LEU A 318 9.13 -2.47 6.91
CA LEU A 318 9.70 -3.69 6.30
C LEU A 318 11.20 -3.56 6.14
N ASP A 319 11.71 -2.43 5.65
CA ASP A 319 13.15 -2.16 5.54
C ASP A 319 13.86 -2.28 6.91
N ILE A 320 13.24 -1.77 7.98
CA ILE A 320 13.78 -1.91 9.36
C ILE A 320 13.82 -3.38 9.78
N LEU A 321 12.74 -4.13 9.57
CA LEU A 321 12.63 -5.54 9.95
C LEU A 321 13.64 -6.40 9.20
N GLU A 322 13.81 -6.20 7.89
CA GLU A 322 14.81 -6.89 7.08
C GLU A 322 16.24 -6.51 7.51
N SER A 323 16.52 -5.23 7.73
CA SER A 323 17.85 -4.76 8.17
C SER A 323 18.27 -5.33 9.52
N LYS A 324 17.32 -5.61 10.39
CA LYS A 324 17.52 -6.28 11.69
C LYS A 324 17.58 -7.81 11.59
N GLY A 325 17.36 -8.38 10.39
CA GLY A 325 17.31 -9.83 10.19
C GLY A 325 16.13 -10.51 10.87
N MET A 326 15.06 -9.77 11.16
CA MET A 326 13.84 -10.30 11.79
C MET A 326 12.95 -11.03 10.79
N ILE A 327 12.92 -10.57 9.55
CA ILE A 327 12.25 -11.22 8.41
C ILE A 327 13.21 -11.24 7.22
N THR A 328 12.93 -12.11 6.27
CA THR A 328 13.68 -12.18 4.99
C THR A 328 12.68 -12.37 3.86
N MET A 329 12.75 -11.54 2.84
CA MET A 329 11.92 -11.68 1.64
C MET A 329 12.19 -13.03 0.98
N PRO A 330 11.17 -13.87 0.73
CA PRO A 330 11.36 -15.17 0.12
C PRO A 330 11.87 -15.05 -1.33
N PRO A 331 12.73 -15.99 -1.79
CA PRO A 331 13.35 -15.94 -3.12
C PRO A 331 12.35 -15.75 -4.26
N ILE A 332 11.18 -16.37 -4.17
CA ILE A 332 10.11 -16.24 -5.17
C ILE A 332 9.65 -14.79 -5.37
N LEU A 333 9.65 -13.96 -4.32
CA LEU A 333 9.30 -12.53 -4.42
C LEU A 333 10.44 -11.68 -4.95
N GLN A 334 11.67 -12.21 -4.93
CA GLN A 334 12.86 -11.55 -5.50
C GLN A 334 13.03 -11.84 -6.99
N GLY A 335 12.10 -12.59 -7.61
CA GLY A 335 12.19 -12.99 -9.01
C GLY A 335 13.18 -14.14 -9.26
N GLU A 336 13.62 -14.83 -8.20
CA GLU A 336 14.47 -15.99 -8.35
C GLU A 336 13.71 -17.17 -8.98
N GLU A 337 14.40 -17.95 -9.78
CA GLU A 337 13.85 -19.17 -10.37
C GLU A 337 13.77 -20.27 -9.31
N VAL A 338 12.59 -20.47 -8.75
CA VAL A 338 12.31 -21.46 -7.69
C VAL A 338 11.24 -22.45 -8.15
N GLY A 339 11.11 -23.58 -7.46
CA GLY A 339 10.08 -24.58 -7.72
C GLY A 339 8.66 -24.05 -7.37
N LYS A 340 7.64 -24.65 -7.99
CA LYS A 340 6.23 -24.26 -7.77
C LYS A 340 5.79 -24.40 -6.30
N GLU A 341 6.40 -25.30 -5.57
CA GLU A 341 6.13 -25.54 -4.14
C GLU A 341 6.37 -24.32 -3.25
N HIS A 342 7.25 -23.41 -3.69
CA HIS A 342 7.51 -22.13 -3.02
C HIS A 342 6.38 -21.11 -3.18
N PHE A 343 5.38 -21.42 -4.00
CA PHE A 343 4.21 -20.57 -4.08
C PHE A 343 3.41 -20.55 -2.77
N GLY A 344 3.39 -21.67 -2.05
CA GLY A 344 2.81 -21.72 -0.70
C GLY A 344 3.50 -20.81 0.32
N ASP A 345 4.77 -20.42 0.09
CA ASP A 345 5.53 -19.55 1.01
C ASP A 345 5.02 -18.09 0.98
N ILE A 346 4.25 -17.73 -0.04
CA ILE A 346 3.69 -16.37 -0.24
C ILE A 346 2.16 -16.32 -0.13
N CYS A 347 1.54 -17.41 0.36
CA CYS A 347 0.09 -17.52 0.51
C CYS A 347 -0.30 -17.75 1.97
N PHE A 348 -1.48 -17.24 2.34
CA PHE A 348 -2.13 -17.52 3.62
C PHE A 348 -3.66 -17.39 3.48
N ILE A 349 -4.38 -17.86 4.49
CA ILE A 349 -5.84 -17.83 4.59
C ILE A 349 -6.23 -16.95 5.76
N VAL A 350 -7.27 -16.15 5.60
CA VAL A 350 -7.88 -15.35 6.68
C VAL A 350 -9.33 -15.79 6.85
N ILE A 351 -9.66 -16.25 8.05
CA ILE A 351 -11.01 -16.61 8.47
C ILE A 351 -11.47 -15.57 9.49
N GLN A 352 -12.63 -14.98 9.25
CA GLN A 352 -13.30 -14.14 10.25
C GLN A 352 -14.12 -15.05 11.14
N GLU A 353 -13.92 -14.96 12.45
CA GLU A 353 -14.77 -15.63 13.43
C GLU A 353 -16.04 -14.82 13.67
N ASP A 354 -17.19 -15.53 13.83
CA ASP A 354 -18.52 -14.91 13.99
C ASP A 354 -18.70 -14.30 15.40
#